data_29c8a6f072c848ac7aaecc5505669908
#
_entry.id   29c8a6f072c848ac7aaecc5505669908
#
_cell.length_a   1.000
_cell.length_b   1.000
_cell.length_c   1.000
_cell.angle_alpha   90.00
_cell.angle_beta   90.00
_cell.angle_gamma   90.00
#
_symmetry.space_group_name_H-M   'P 1'
#
loop_
_entity.id
_entity.type
_entity.pdbx_description
1 polymer ?
#
loop_
_entity_poly.entity_id
_entity_poly.type
_entity_poly.pdbx_seq_one_letter_code
_entity_poly.pdbx_strand_id
1 'polypeptide(L)'
;LVPNSFFCIIDRAPFEYYKDKKGRISLLSPVEAQKRCSNQRPHRPAKSPAIKGLLQRGVALQYELDSRSGLTRSALARELHLDPSRVTQILNLLNLTPSIQDYICNLPATKHRSPIRDEDWMRLARLRDQRQQIQKFEALLEQWAIKNKNVTCNKPYRIDPST
;
A
#
# COMPACT_ATOMS: atom_id res chain seq x y z
N LEU A 1 -3.97 -10.32 17.33
CA LEU A 1 -5.09 -10.59 18.25
C LEU A 1 -5.50 -12.04 18.01
N VAL A 2 -5.05 -12.91 18.89
CA VAL A 2 -5.47 -14.32 18.93
C VAL A 2 -6.91 -14.32 19.42
N PRO A 3 -7.87 -14.98 18.76
CA PRO A 3 -9.21 -15.12 19.31
C PRO A 3 -9.11 -15.87 20.65
N ASN A 4 -9.69 -15.29 21.70
CA ASN A 4 -9.82 -15.93 22.99
C ASN A 4 -10.61 -17.25 22.83
N SER A 5 -9.90 -18.35 22.71
CA SER A 5 -10.47 -19.69 22.82
C SER A 5 -10.44 -20.08 24.29
N PHE A 6 -11.57 -19.97 24.97
CA PHE A 6 -11.73 -20.57 26.28
C PHE A 6 -12.08 -22.04 26.12
N PHE A 7 -11.24 -22.94 26.62
CA PHE A 7 -11.52 -24.36 26.69
C PHE A 7 -12.42 -24.62 27.95
N CYS A 8 -13.66 -24.98 27.74
CA CYS A 8 -14.48 -25.59 28.78
C CYS A 8 -14.42 -27.10 28.61
N ILE A 9 -13.81 -27.76 29.55
CA ILE A 9 -13.86 -29.24 29.69
C ILE A 9 -15.16 -29.59 30.40
N ILE A 10 -16.17 -29.97 29.64
CA ILE A 10 -17.37 -30.62 30.17
C ILE A 10 -17.29 -32.07 29.74
N ASP A 11 -16.98 -32.92 30.71
CA ASP A 11 -16.97 -34.40 30.68
C ASP A 11 -16.72 -35.07 29.31
N ARG A 12 -15.45 -35.42 29.05
CA ARG A 12 -14.94 -36.37 28.03
C ARG A 12 -14.88 -36.01 26.57
N ALA A 13 -15.25 -34.81 26.13
CA ALA A 13 -14.89 -34.35 24.79
C ALA A 13 -14.59 -32.86 24.80
N PRO A 14 -13.46 -32.39 24.21
CA PRO A 14 -13.18 -30.97 24.11
C PRO A 14 -14.13 -30.35 23.07
N PHE A 15 -15.06 -29.53 23.53
CA PHE A 15 -15.89 -28.71 22.63
C PHE A 15 -15.31 -27.31 22.54
N GLU A 16 -15.14 -26.81 21.33
CA GLU A 16 -14.82 -25.40 21.07
C GLU A 16 -16.12 -24.64 20.81
N TYR A 17 -16.28 -23.48 21.43
CA TYR A 17 -17.37 -22.60 21.12
C TYR A 17 -16.92 -21.49 20.21
N TYR A 18 -17.75 -21.13 19.25
CA TYR A 18 -17.53 -20.05 18.31
C TYR A 18 -18.60 -18.97 18.51
N LYS A 19 -18.15 -17.71 18.61
CA LYS A 19 -19.03 -16.54 18.63
C LYS A 19 -19.01 -15.89 17.25
N ASP A 20 -20.16 -15.84 16.59
CA ASP A 20 -20.27 -15.18 15.29
C ASP A 20 -20.25 -13.65 15.42
N LYS A 21 -20.17 -12.93 14.29
CA LYS A 21 -20.17 -11.46 14.25
C LYS A 21 -21.44 -10.84 14.84
N LYS A 22 -22.51 -11.60 14.98
CA LYS A 22 -23.79 -11.18 15.58
C LYS A 22 -23.90 -11.57 17.06
N GLY A 23 -22.82 -12.08 17.64
CA GLY A 23 -22.76 -12.44 19.05
C GLY A 23 -23.38 -13.80 19.41
N ARG A 24 -23.82 -14.61 18.43
CA ARG A 24 -24.41 -15.94 18.69
C ARG A 24 -23.29 -16.94 18.95
N ILE A 25 -23.48 -17.73 20.00
CA ILE A 25 -22.55 -18.77 20.43
C ILE A 25 -23.04 -20.10 19.83
N SER A 26 -22.16 -20.81 19.13
CA SER A 26 -22.41 -22.14 18.60
C SER A 26 -21.33 -23.09 19.11
N LEU A 27 -21.73 -24.25 19.58
CA LEU A 27 -20.81 -25.35 19.92
C LEU A 27 -20.40 -26.03 18.62
N LEU A 28 -19.10 -26.22 18.45
CA LEU A 28 -18.53 -26.87 17.28
C LEU A 28 -17.94 -28.21 17.69
N SER A 29 -18.18 -29.24 16.91
CA SER A 29 -17.41 -30.48 17.02
C SER A 29 -15.94 -30.21 16.62
N PRO A 30 -14.98 -30.99 17.13
CA PRO A 30 -13.56 -30.85 16.81
C PRO A 30 -13.30 -30.86 15.29
N VAL A 31 -14.07 -31.66 14.57
CA VAL A 31 -13.98 -31.78 13.08
C VAL A 31 -14.46 -30.51 12.39
N GLU A 32 -15.53 -29.90 12.88
CA GLU A 32 -16.04 -28.62 12.32
C GLU A 32 -15.17 -27.44 12.68
N ALA A 33 -14.61 -27.42 13.89
CA ALA A 33 -13.61 -26.44 14.30
C ALA A 33 -12.38 -26.51 13.40
N GLN A 34 -11.88 -27.69 13.11
CA GLN A 34 -10.73 -27.93 12.24
C GLN A 34 -11.01 -27.54 10.77
N LYS A 35 -12.20 -27.84 10.25
CA LYS A 35 -12.65 -27.38 8.91
C LYS A 35 -12.75 -25.86 8.82
N ARG A 36 -13.19 -25.18 9.86
CA ARG A 36 -13.27 -23.70 9.88
C ARG A 36 -11.89 -23.07 9.98
N CYS A 37 -10.97 -23.66 10.76
CA CYS A 37 -9.57 -23.20 10.81
C CYS A 37 -8.86 -23.38 9.46
N SER A 38 -9.10 -24.48 8.76
CA SER A 38 -8.53 -24.73 7.43
C SER A 38 -9.10 -23.81 6.33
N ASN A 39 -10.35 -23.33 6.51
CA ASN A 39 -11.00 -22.36 5.63
C ASN A 39 -10.63 -20.89 5.93
N GLN A 40 -9.80 -20.62 6.93
CA GLN A 40 -9.24 -19.29 7.11
C GLN A 40 -8.39 -18.98 5.87
N ARG A 41 -8.82 -17.97 5.13
CA ARG A 41 -8.07 -17.51 3.93
C ARG A 41 -6.61 -17.31 4.34
N PRO A 42 -5.66 -17.91 3.59
CA PRO A 42 -4.25 -17.80 3.91
C PRO A 42 -3.90 -16.33 4.13
N HIS A 43 -3.18 -16.06 5.19
CA HIS A 43 -2.82 -14.71 5.60
C HIS A 43 -2.13 -14.02 4.41
N ARG A 44 -2.77 -13.02 3.82
CA ARG A 44 -2.18 -12.29 2.68
C ARG A 44 -0.79 -11.79 3.08
N PRO A 45 0.26 -12.15 2.33
CA PRO A 45 1.60 -11.61 2.61
C PRO A 45 1.57 -10.08 2.51
N ALA A 46 2.39 -9.41 3.30
CA ALA A 46 2.59 -7.99 3.18
C ALA A 46 3.13 -7.67 1.78
N LYS A 47 2.50 -6.74 1.08
CA LYS A 47 2.92 -6.32 -0.26
C LYS A 47 3.61 -4.96 -0.18
N SER A 48 4.67 -4.81 -0.95
CA SER A 48 5.26 -3.50 -1.20
C SER A 48 4.22 -2.58 -1.85
N PRO A 49 4.15 -1.30 -1.46
CA PRO A 49 3.25 -0.34 -2.09
C PRO A 49 3.47 -0.26 -3.60
N ALA A 50 2.39 -0.26 -4.38
CA ALA A 50 2.46 -0.24 -5.85
C ALA A 50 3.23 0.99 -6.37
N ILE A 51 3.10 2.13 -5.70
CA ILE A 51 3.79 3.37 -6.06
C ILE A 51 5.32 3.23 -6.06
N LYS A 52 5.90 2.45 -5.13
CA LYS A 52 7.35 2.18 -5.09
C LYS A 52 7.81 1.49 -6.37
N GLY A 53 7.08 0.47 -6.81
CA GLY A 53 7.38 -0.22 -8.07
C GLY A 53 7.19 0.68 -9.30
N LEU A 54 6.19 1.58 -9.28
CA LEU A 54 5.99 2.56 -10.35
C LEU A 54 7.11 3.58 -10.42
N LEU A 55 7.60 4.08 -9.28
CA LEU A 55 8.74 5.01 -9.24
C LEU A 55 10.02 4.34 -9.78
N GLN A 56 10.32 3.12 -9.34
CA GLN A 56 11.47 2.35 -9.85
C GLN A 56 11.37 2.12 -11.36
N ARG A 57 10.16 1.79 -11.84
CA ARG A 57 9.91 1.66 -13.28
C ARG A 57 10.10 2.98 -14.03
N GLY A 58 9.73 4.10 -13.42
CA GLY A 58 9.97 5.43 -13.97
C GLY A 58 11.45 5.71 -14.20
N VAL A 59 12.29 5.41 -13.21
CA VAL A 59 13.74 5.53 -13.31
C VAL A 59 14.29 4.67 -14.45
N ALA A 60 13.84 3.41 -14.56
CA ALA A 60 14.27 2.51 -15.63
C ALA A 60 13.85 3.03 -17.02
N LEU A 61 12.60 3.53 -17.18
CA LEU A 61 12.12 4.09 -18.43
C LEU A 61 12.88 5.36 -18.83
N GLN A 62 13.21 6.21 -17.87
CA GLN A 62 14.02 7.41 -18.12
C GLN A 62 15.42 7.03 -18.58
N TYR A 63 16.05 6.05 -17.91
CA TYR A 63 17.36 5.53 -18.32
C TYR A 63 17.37 4.99 -19.76
N GLU A 64 16.32 4.24 -20.16
CA GLU A 64 16.18 3.75 -21.54
C GLU A 64 16.05 4.89 -22.55
N LEU A 65 15.29 5.94 -22.22
CA LEU A 65 15.15 7.12 -23.08
C LEU A 65 16.46 7.89 -23.22
N ASP A 66 17.25 7.99 -22.16
CA ASP A 66 18.50 8.74 -22.14
C ASP A 66 19.64 7.97 -22.83
N SER A 67 19.62 6.62 -22.72
CA SER A 67 20.67 5.77 -23.31
C SER A 67 20.51 5.55 -24.81
N ARG A 68 19.30 5.71 -25.36
CA ARG A 68 19.02 5.50 -26.80
C ARG A 68 18.73 6.81 -27.50
N SER A 69 19.72 7.32 -28.20
CA SER A 69 19.57 8.56 -29.00
C SER A 69 18.42 8.44 -30.03
N GLY A 70 17.46 9.37 -29.96
CA GLY A 70 16.31 9.42 -30.87
C GLY A 70 15.11 8.57 -30.44
N LEU A 71 15.17 7.82 -29.33
CA LEU A 71 14.03 7.07 -28.83
C LEU A 71 12.98 8.01 -28.25
N THR A 72 11.78 7.96 -28.80
CA THR A 72 10.64 8.75 -28.28
C THR A 72 9.84 7.97 -27.24
N ARG A 73 9.14 8.67 -26.34
CA ARG A 73 8.23 8.05 -25.36
C ARG A 73 7.19 7.16 -26.04
N SER A 74 6.69 7.54 -27.20
CA SER A 74 5.72 6.76 -27.97
C SER A 74 6.32 5.49 -28.57
N ALA A 75 7.57 5.54 -29.03
CA ALA A 75 8.28 4.37 -29.53
C ALA A 75 8.57 3.39 -28.39
N LEU A 76 9.06 3.88 -27.25
CA LEU A 76 9.28 3.06 -26.05
C LEU A 76 7.98 2.42 -25.55
N ALA A 77 6.86 3.15 -25.60
CA ALA A 77 5.56 2.60 -25.21
C ALA A 77 5.14 1.43 -26.10
N ARG A 78 5.37 1.52 -27.43
CA ARG A 78 5.09 0.44 -28.37
C ARG A 78 5.98 -0.79 -28.12
N GLU A 79 7.27 -0.59 -27.91
CA GLU A 79 8.21 -1.68 -27.58
C GLU A 79 7.80 -2.44 -26.33
N LEU A 80 7.31 -1.72 -25.32
CA LEU A 80 6.88 -2.30 -24.04
C LEU A 80 5.41 -2.75 -24.02
N HIS A 81 4.70 -2.65 -25.13
CA HIS A 81 3.25 -2.93 -25.23
C HIS A 81 2.42 -2.17 -24.18
N LEU A 82 2.80 -0.91 -23.91
CA LEU A 82 2.13 -0.02 -22.98
C LEU A 82 1.41 1.11 -23.70
N ASP A 83 0.39 1.64 -23.06
CA ASP A 83 -0.23 2.88 -23.52
C ASP A 83 0.77 4.06 -23.35
N PRO A 84 0.96 4.93 -24.36
CA PRO A 84 1.83 6.11 -24.27
C PRO A 84 1.47 7.05 -23.12
N SER A 85 0.18 7.17 -22.78
CA SER A 85 -0.27 7.97 -21.66
C SER A 85 0.18 7.35 -20.33
N ARG A 86 0.22 6.02 -20.25
CA ARG A 86 0.73 5.32 -19.07
C ARG A 86 2.24 5.53 -18.87
N VAL A 87 3.03 5.45 -19.93
CA VAL A 87 4.47 5.75 -19.88
C VAL A 87 4.68 7.19 -19.40
N THR A 88 3.93 8.15 -19.93
CA THR A 88 4.00 9.56 -19.52
C THR A 88 3.62 9.73 -18.04
N GLN A 89 2.59 9.04 -17.55
CA GLN A 89 2.19 9.08 -16.13
C GLN A 89 3.30 8.56 -15.23
N ILE A 90 3.94 7.45 -15.59
CA ILE A 90 5.03 6.86 -14.81
C ILE A 90 6.23 7.79 -14.77
N LEU A 91 6.63 8.36 -15.92
CA LEU A 91 7.73 9.31 -16.00
C LEU A 91 7.47 10.59 -15.20
N ASN A 92 6.22 11.05 -15.16
CA ASN A 92 5.85 12.21 -14.35
C ASN A 92 6.09 12.01 -12.85
N LEU A 93 6.14 10.77 -12.34
CA LEU A 93 6.49 10.51 -10.94
C LEU A 93 7.91 10.96 -10.59
N LEU A 94 8.80 11.04 -11.56
CA LEU A 94 10.16 11.55 -11.37
C LEU A 94 10.20 13.07 -11.13
N ASN A 95 9.09 13.80 -11.44
CA ASN A 95 8.95 15.22 -11.13
C ASN A 95 8.57 15.49 -9.67
N LEU A 96 8.35 14.44 -8.86
CA LEU A 96 8.14 14.61 -7.43
C LEU A 96 9.41 15.12 -6.76
N THR A 97 9.26 15.94 -5.72
CA THR A 97 10.41 16.43 -4.95
C THR A 97 11.21 15.25 -4.37
N PRO A 98 12.55 15.37 -4.24
CA PRO A 98 13.38 14.29 -3.71
C PRO A 98 12.89 13.76 -2.36
N SER A 99 12.47 14.64 -1.46
CA SER A 99 11.92 14.26 -0.15
C SER A 99 10.67 13.37 -0.24
N ILE A 100 9.80 13.61 -1.23
CA ILE A 100 8.63 12.77 -1.49
C ILE A 100 9.05 11.42 -2.11
N GLN A 101 10.03 11.42 -3.01
CA GLN A 101 10.58 10.19 -3.60
C GLN A 101 11.21 9.31 -2.53
N ASP A 102 12.00 9.89 -1.62
CA ASP A 102 12.59 9.18 -0.48
C ASP A 102 11.52 8.61 0.45
N TYR A 103 10.46 9.36 0.72
CA TYR A 103 9.32 8.84 1.47
C TYR A 103 8.72 7.60 0.80
N ILE A 104 8.51 7.63 -0.52
CA ILE A 104 7.98 6.50 -1.28
C ILE A 104 8.92 5.29 -1.19
N CYS A 105 10.23 5.50 -1.32
CA CYS A 105 11.23 4.45 -1.24
C CYS A 105 11.28 3.78 0.13
N ASN A 106 11.03 4.55 1.20
CA ASN A 106 11.04 4.07 2.58
C ASN A 106 9.68 3.51 3.06
N LEU A 107 8.64 3.51 2.21
CA LEU A 107 7.37 2.92 2.59
C LEU A 107 7.50 1.43 2.89
N PRO A 108 7.05 0.98 4.07
CA PRO A 108 7.13 -0.43 4.45
C PRO A 108 6.13 -1.27 3.65
N ALA A 109 6.46 -2.55 3.47
CA ALA A 109 5.49 -3.51 2.98
C ALA A 109 4.38 -3.71 4.02
N THR A 110 3.14 -3.47 3.65
CA THR A 110 2.00 -3.55 4.55
C THR A 110 0.89 -4.45 4.02
N LYS A 111 0.08 -4.97 4.94
CA LYS A 111 -1.17 -5.68 4.60
C LYS A 111 -2.32 -4.72 4.36
N HIS A 112 -2.17 -3.49 4.77
CA HIS A 112 -3.15 -2.43 4.68
C HIS A 112 -2.99 -1.60 3.38
N ARG A 113 -3.99 -0.81 3.06
CA ARG A 113 -3.90 0.11 1.93
C ARG A 113 -2.83 1.17 2.19
N SER A 114 -2.16 1.58 1.13
CA SER A 114 -1.25 2.73 1.17
C SER A 114 -1.97 3.97 1.74
N PRO A 115 -1.28 4.81 2.51
CA PRO A 115 -1.84 6.07 3.04
C PRO A 115 -2.34 7.00 1.94
N ILE A 116 -1.68 7.03 0.81
CA ILE A 116 -2.02 7.86 -0.34
C ILE A 116 -2.39 6.95 -1.51
N ARG A 117 -3.43 7.30 -2.26
CA ARG A 117 -3.89 6.55 -3.43
C ARG A 117 -2.98 6.83 -4.64
N ASP A 118 -2.92 5.88 -5.56
CA ASP A 118 -2.13 6.02 -6.79
C ASP A 118 -2.53 7.26 -7.60
N GLU A 119 -3.83 7.60 -7.62
CA GLU A 119 -4.35 8.79 -8.30
C GLU A 119 -3.81 10.10 -7.69
N ASP A 120 -3.70 10.15 -6.37
CA ASP A 120 -3.23 11.34 -5.66
C ASP A 120 -1.73 11.54 -5.89
N TRP A 121 -0.94 10.46 -5.98
CA TRP A 121 0.45 10.51 -6.41
C TRP A 121 0.59 11.08 -7.83
N MET A 122 -0.27 10.67 -8.76
CA MET A 122 -0.26 11.18 -10.12
C MET A 122 -0.67 12.66 -10.19
N ARG A 123 -1.56 13.10 -9.30
CA ARG A 123 -1.93 14.52 -9.18
C ARG A 123 -0.80 15.36 -8.62
N LEU A 124 -0.10 14.87 -7.58
CA LEU A 124 1.08 15.53 -7.01
C LEU A 124 2.18 15.70 -8.06
N ALA A 125 2.46 14.64 -8.83
CA ALA A 125 3.51 14.63 -9.85
C ALA A 125 3.26 15.62 -11.01
N ARG A 126 2.02 16.09 -11.22
CA ARG A 126 1.68 17.11 -12.23
C ARG A 126 1.97 18.53 -11.78
N LEU A 127 2.17 18.76 -10.48
CA LEU A 127 2.47 20.08 -9.96
C LEU A 127 3.94 20.40 -10.29
N ARG A 128 4.18 21.59 -10.83
CA ARG A 128 5.54 22.05 -11.15
C ARG A 128 6.23 22.73 -9.96
N ASP A 129 5.42 23.31 -9.06
CA ASP A 129 5.92 24.01 -7.88
C ASP A 129 6.16 23.00 -6.74
N GLN A 130 7.42 22.89 -6.33
CA GLN A 130 7.86 22.00 -5.26
C GLN A 130 7.19 22.33 -3.91
N ARG A 131 6.99 23.62 -3.61
CA ARG A 131 6.33 24.04 -2.37
C ARG A 131 4.89 23.57 -2.31
N GLN A 132 4.16 23.72 -3.42
CA GLN A 132 2.79 23.21 -3.54
C GLN A 132 2.73 21.69 -3.48
N GLN A 133 3.73 20.98 -4.02
CA GLN A 133 3.81 19.52 -3.90
C GLN A 133 3.92 19.11 -2.43
N ILE A 134 4.85 19.71 -1.68
CA ILE A 134 5.07 19.39 -0.26
C ILE A 134 3.82 19.69 0.55
N GLN A 135 3.25 20.88 0.40
CA GLN A 135 2.05 21.29 1.13
C GLN A 135 0.86 20.35 0.89
N LYS A 136 0.61 19.96 -0.38
CA LYS A 136 -0.45 19.00 -0.70
C LYS A 136 -0.16 17.60 -0.21
N PHE A 137 1.09 17.19 -0.23
CA PHE A 137 1.52 15.90 0.30
C PHE A 137 1.27 15.80 1.80
N GLU A 138 1.65 16.82 2.58
CA GLU A 138 1.41 16.90 4.02
C GLU A 138 -0.09 16.87 4.33
N ALA A 139 -0.91 17.64 3.60
CA ALA A 139 -2.35 17.64 3.75
C ALA A 139 -2.98 16.25 3.50
N LEU A 140 -2.47 15.48 2.52
CA LEU A 140 -2.94 14.12 2.27
C LEU A 140 -2.56 13.16 3.41
N LEU A 141 -1.37 13.30 3.98
CA LEU A 141 -0.95 12.50 5.14
C LEU A 141 -1.79 12.82 6.39
N GLU A 142 -2.08 14.09 6.64
CA GLU A 142 -2.95 14.51 7.74
C GLU A 142 -4.37 13.96 7.59
N GLN A 143 -4.96 14.05 6.40
CA GLN A 143 -6.28 13.48 6.12
C GLN A 143 -6.31 11.98 6.36
N TRP A 144 -5.25 11.28 5.98
CA TRP A 144 -5.15 9.85 6.23
C TRP A 144 -5.02 9.54 7.72
N ALA A 145 -4.20 10.29 8.45
CA ALA A 145 -4.01 10.14 9.90
C ALA A 145 -5.33 10.38 10.66
N ILE A 146 -6.12 11.39 10.27
CA ILE A 146 -7.42 11.67 10.85
C ILE A 146 -8.41 10.51 10.61
N LYS A 147 -8.43 9.97 9.38
CA LYS A 147 -9.32 8.85 9.01
C LYS A 147 -8.94 7.54 9.72
N ASN A 148 -7.69 7.37 10.09
CA ASN A 148 -7.17 6.14 10.65
C ASN A 148 -6.67 6.31 12.09
N LYS A 149 -7.30 7.19 12.89
CA LYS A 149 -6.96 7.41 14.31
C LYS A 149 -6.87 6.14 15.17
N ASN A 150 -7.43 5.02 14.69
CA ASN A 150 -7.37 3.72 15.37
C ASN A 150 -6.18 2.83 14.93
N VAL A 151 -5.36 3.30 14.00
CA VAL A 151 -4.13 2.63 13.60
C VAL A 151 -3.00 3.42 14.23
N THR A 152 -2.40 2.86 15.27
CA THR A 152 -1.20 3.41 15.91
C THR A 152 -0.09 3.53 14.86
N CYS A 153 -0.06 4.68 14.19
CA CYS A 153 1.01 5.01 13.28
C CYS A 153 2.16 5.65 14.06
N ASN A 154 3.35 5.08 13.90
CA ASN A 154 4.60 5.74 14.20
C ASN A 154 4.58 7.16 13.65
N LYS A 155 5.16 8.10 14.41
CA LYS A 155 5.22 9.54 14.19
C LYS A 155 5.25 9.94 12.72
N PRO A 156 4.49 10.98 12.31
CA PRO A 156 4.58 11.51 10.96
C PRO A 156 6.02 11.90 10.65
N TYR A 157 6.50 11.46 9.52
CA TYR A 157 7.81 11.84 8.97
C TYR A 157 7.79 13.36 8.75
N ARG A 158 8.60 14.07 9.54
CA ARG A 158 8.74 15.52 9.43
C ARG A 158 9.75 15.79 8.32
N ILE A 159 9.31 16.43 7.26
CA ILE A 159 10.23 16.91 6.21
C ILE A 159 10.86 18.19 6.73
N ASP A 160 12.15 18.17 6.95
CA ASP A 160 12.89 19.41 7.27
C ASP A 160 12.99 20.27 6.00
N PRO A 161 12.53 21.52 6.05
CA PRO A 161 12.50 22.41 4.88
C PRO A 161 13.89 22.95 4.48
N SER A 162 14.98 22.44 5.07
CA SER A 162 16.34 23.02 4.98
C SER A 162 17.28 22.28 4.01
N THR A 163 16.75 21.43 3.12
CA THR A 163 17.58 20.79 2.08
C THR A 163 17.19 21.24 0.69
#